data_9321f61d8d91419f73e1922fc9f561da
#
_entry.id   9321f61d8d91419f73e1922fc9f561da
#
_cell.length_a   1.000
_cell.length_b   1.000
_cell.length_c   1.000
_cell.angle_alpha   90.00
_cell.angle_beta   90.00
_cell.angle_gamma   90.00
#
_symmetry.space_group_name_H-M   'P 1'
#
loop_
_entity.id
_entity.type
_entity.pdbx_description
1 polymer ?
#
loop_
_entity_poly.entity_id
_entity_poly.type
_entity_poly.pdbx_seq_one_letter_code
_entity_poly.pdbx_strand_id
1 'polypeptide(L)'
;MAYDFDRLVDRHGTNCGKWEFQPVQNPNAGLSTLPFWVADMDFPCPDGVIEALHRRVDRKIFGYSANFTGEFFRSVCGWFWHRFGWYVNSSDIFYCNGIVPAISYLIQLMTHEGDQVVIQPPIYRPFYKKIECNHRTAVSSQLVLKGDRYEVDFADFERKVKDPRTTLFILCSPHNPTGRVWSEDELRRMAELCFANGVRIIADEIHHDIVAPGVKHTPLEKLFPDHKNEIITCASVSKTFNLAGMAYSNIIIHDPHLKALWAQKVQGDCGVMYPNPLSITAIQSAYATGEPWLDQLNAYLHDNLVFTRDYLAEHLPKARMTVPEGTYFAWVDVAPYLQGAARADVDSYLVKTADILIESGPEGSPTFGPGGETRLRINVACPRSLLEEGLRRMCAALDRLFPGAALDDTLCVTPWRSARLSELVDRPTVLLFLRYYGCTICQLDLRRLKEHYDAITAAGAKALVVLQSDPAGIREQIDEHFYPFEILCDPGQKLYERYHIAPALSMEKMANAAVLQKIGAARQAGLTHGAYEGNELQLPAAFLVEPGLTVRKAHYAAHPADLPAPDELAEWCKETEVH
;
A
#
# COMPACT_ATOMS: atom_id res chain seq x y z
N MET A 1 29.79 9.69 -5.20
CA MET A 1 29.68 8.65 -4.16
C MET A 1 28.43 7.83 -4.48
N ALA A 2 28.46 6.51 -4.34
CA ALA A 2 27.26 5.69 -4.51
C ALA A 2 26.52 5.62 -3.17
N TYR A 3 25.22 5.82 -3.19
CA TYR A 3 24.35 5.67 -2.02
C TYR A 3 23.80 4.25 -1.96
N ASP A 4 23.73 3.69 -0.77
CA ASP A 4 23.20 2.34 -0.52
C ASP A 4 21.71 2.42 -0.12
N PHE A 5 20.83 2.23 -1.09
CA PHE A 5 19.37 2.17 -0.88
C PHE A 5 18.86 0.77 -0.50
N ASP A 6 19.71 -0.27 -0.52
CA ASP A 6 19.36 -1.61 -0.06
C ASP A 6 19.57 -1.81 1.44
N ARG A 7 20.18 -0.84 2.10
CA ARG A 7 20.40 -0.87 3.54
C ARG A 7 19.08 -0.75 4.30
N LEU A 8 18.77 -1.78 5.09
CA LEU A 8 17.66 -1.73 6.05
C LEU A 8 17.98 -0.80 7.22
N VAL A 9 17.09 0.11 7.52
CA VAL A 9 17.17 1.03 8.67
C VAL A 9 16.06 0.69 9.64
N ASP A 10 16.39 0.26 10.84
CA ASP A 10 15.41 0.07 11.91
C ASP A 10 14.85 1.43 12.36
N ARG A 11 13.55 1.59 12.26
CA ARG A 11 12.82 2.83 12.60
C ARG A 11 11.99 2.69 13.87
N HIS A 12 12.05 1.54 14.56
CA HIS A 12 11.37 1.35 15.84
C HIS A 12 12.08 2.12 16.96
N GLY A 13 11.32 2.51 17.99
CA GLY A 13 11.82 3.31 19.10
C GLY A 13 12.11 4.77 18.76
N THR A 14 11.65 5.26 17.60
CA THR A 14 11.85 6.63 17.13
C THR A 14 10.57 7.47 17.08
N ASN A 15 9.45 6.95 17.54
CA ASN A 15 8.11 7.51 17.36
C ASN A 15 7.75 7.68 15.87
N CYS A 16 8.23 6.78 15.03
CA CYS A 16 8.02 6.83 13.61
C CYS A 16 6.56 6.59 13.24
N GLY A 17 5.91 7.58 12.60
CA GLY A 17 4.54 7.49 12.15
C GLY A 17 4.26 6.29 11.24
N LYS A 18 5.20 5.96 10.34
CA LYS A 18 5.07 4.86 9.39
C LYS A 18 5.11 3.48 10.06
N TRP A 19 6.02 3.27 11.01
CA TRP A 19 6.31 1.96 11.61
C TRP A 19 5.62 1.71 12.95
N GLU A 20 5.38 2.75 13.77
CA GLU A 20 4.89 2.57 15.13
C GLU A 20 3.43 2.99 15.32
N PHE A 21 2.85 3.80 14.40
CA PHE A 21 1.46 4.24 14.48
C PHE A 21 0.50 3.41 13.64
N GLN A 22 0.92 2.28 13.11
CA GLN A 22 0.09 1.39 12.32
C GLN A 22 -1.18 0.92 13.07
N PRO A 23 -1.13 0.56 14.37
CA PRO A 23 -2.33 0.18 15.12
C PRO A 23 -3.38 1.29 15.24
N VAL A 24 -2.99 2.57 15.10
CA VAL A 24 -3.91 3.71 15.07
C VAL A 24 -4.65 3.78 13.73
N GLN A 25 -4.00 3.38 12.64
CA GLN A 25 -4.61 3.34 11.30
C GLN A 25 -5.50 2.11 11.12
N ASN A 26 -5.02 0.96 11.59
CA ASN A 26 -5.77 -0.29 11.54
C ASN A 26 -5.55 -1.05 12.85
N PRO A 27 -6.62 -1.29 13.66
CA PRO A 27 -6.49 -1.96 14.96
C PRO A 27 -5.96 -3.41 14.88
N ASN A 28 -5.97 -4.02 13.70
CA ASN A 28 -5.42 -5.36 13.50
C ASN A 28 -3.91 -5.34 13.21
N ALA A 29 -3.31 -4.16 12.94
CA ALA A 29 -1.88 -4.03 12.70
C ALA A 29 -1.07 -4.12 14.00
N GLY A 30 0.11 -4.72 13.92
CA GLY A 30 1.09 -4.80 15.01
C GLY A 30 2.39 -4.08 14.65
N LEU A 31 3.35 -4.06 15.58
CA LEU A 31 4.67 -3.48 15.32
C LEU A 31 5.49 -4.24 14.26
N SER A 32 5.14 -5.49 13.98
CA SER A 32 5.78 -6.32 12.93
C SER A 32 5.14 -6.16 11.56
N THR A 33 4.00 -5.45 11.47
CA THR A 33 3.29 -5.24 10.21
C THR A 33 4.15 -4.39 9.27
N LEU A 34 4.37 -4.86 8.04
CA LEU A 34 5.17 -4.14 7.06
C LEU A 34 4.39 -2.92 6.51
N PRO A 35 4.97 -1.71 6.55
CA PRO A 35 4.24 -0.49 6.20
C PRO A 35 4.53 -0.03 4.77
N PHE A 36 3.52 -0.11 3.89
CA PHE A 36 3.56 0.44 2.53
C PHE A 36 2.53 1.56 2.30
N TRP A 37 2.01 2.17 3.37
CA TRP A 37 0.86 3.08 3.36
C TRP A 37 1.20 4.55 3.29
N VAL A 38 2.04 5.09 4.17
CA VAL A 38 2.32 6.52 4.24
C VAL A 38 3.39 6.97 3.25
N ALA A 39 3.28 8.19 2.77
CA ALA A 39 4.22 8.82 1.83
C ALA A 39 5.49 9.31 2.54
N ASP A 40 6.30 8.37 3.01
CA ASP A 40 7.56 8.52 3.74
C ASP A 40 8.50 7.40 3.28
N MET A 41 9.78 7.68 3.05
CA MET A 41 10.75 6.71 2.54
C MET A 41 11.48 6.01 3.69
N ASP A 42 11.93 4.79 3.45
CA ASP A 42 12.77 4.02 4.39
C ASP A 42 14.27 4.16 4.08
N PHE A 43 14.64 5.23 3.41
CA PHE A 43 16.03 5.56 3.07
C PHE A 43 16.58 6.67 3.96
N PRO A 44 17.88 6.62 4.35
CA PRO A 44 18.54 7.78 4.94
C PRO A 44 18.47 8.99 3.99
N CYS A 45 18.30 10.19 4.56
CA CYS A 45 18.41 11.42 3.78
C CYS A 45 19.88 11.66 3.34
N PRO A 46 20.15 12.62 2.43
CA PRO A 46 21.51 12.91 1.97
C PRO A 46 22.49 13.20 3.10
N ASP A 47 23.70 12.64 3.04
CA ASP A 47 24.75 12.78 4.09
C ASP A 47 25.05 14.25 4.42
N GLY A 48 25.09 15.13 3.41
CA GLY A 48 25.33 16.56 3.61
C GLY A 48 24.30 17.23 4.52
N VAL A 49 23.06 16.72 4.55
CA VAL A 49 22.02 17.19 5.47
C VAL A 49 22.38 16.81 6.91
N ILE A 50 22.79 15.56 7.14
CA ILE A 50 23.17 15.06 8.47
C ILE A 50 24.38 15.82 9.00
N GLU A 51 25.40 16.03 8.16
CA GLU A 51 26.59 16.80 8.54
C GLU A 51 26.24 18.26 8.91
N ALA A 52 25.34 18.89 8.16
CA ALA A 52 24.90 20.26 8.45
C ALA A 52 24.11 20.31 9.77
N LEU A 53 23.26 19.33 10.02
CA LEU A 53 22.50 19.20 11.28
C LEU A 53 23.44 19.00 12.48
N HIS A 54 24.45 18.14 12.38
CA HIS A 54 25.46 17.97 13.44
C HIS A 54 26.17 19.30 13.75
N ARG A 55 26.67 20.01 12.73
CA ARG A 55 27.29 21.33 12.91
C ARG A 55 26.34 22.34 13.57
N ARG A 56 25.04 22.25 13.31
CA ARG A 56 24.05 23.14 13.92
C ARG A 56 23.75 22.77 15.37
N VAL A 57 23.63 21.48 15.68
CA VAL A 57 23.41 20.96 17.05
C VAL A 57 24.59 21.26 17.96
N ASP A 58 25.81 21.13 17.47
CA ASP A 58 27.06 21.39 18.24
C ASP A 58 27.17 22.82 18.75
N ARG A 59 26.44 23.78 18.15
CA ARG A 59 26.36 25.17 18.66
C ARG A 59 25.54 25.29 19.94
N LYS A 60 24.68 24.28 20.26
CA LYS A 60 23.87 24.19 21.49
C LYS A 60 22.93 25.37 21.73
N ILE A 61 22.56 26.12 20.68
CA ILE A 61 21.65 27.29 20.74
C ILE A 61 20.52 27.09 19.74
N PHE A 62 19.29 27.04 20.23
CA PHE A 62 18.06 26.76 19.47
C PHE A 62 17.04 27.89 19.59
N GLY A 63 17.51 29.15 19.62
CA GLY A 63 16.65 30.33 19.64
C GLY A 63 15.87 30.51 18.33
N TYR A 64 15.01 31.51 18.28
CA TYR A 64 14.25 31.83 17.08
C TYR A 64 15.17 32.00 15.87
N SER A 65 14.76 31.38 14.78
CA SER A 65 15.48 31.44 13.51
C SER A 65 14.51 31.83 12.40
N ALA A 66 15.02 32.47 11.38
CA ALA A 66 14.25 32.91 10.24
C ALA A 66 14.95 32.50 8.94
N ASN A 67 14.15 32.22 7.92
CA ASN A 67 14.62 31.86 6.59
C ASN A 67 14.86 33.08 5.67
N PHE A 68 15.11 34.26 6.25
CA PHE A 68 15.23 35.53 5.50
C PHE A 68 16.65 35.82 4.99
N THR A 69 17.57 34.86 5.12
CA THR A 69 18.94 35.08 4.65
C THR A 69 19.05 34.92 3.14
N GLY A 70 19.84 35.78 2.50
CA GLY A 70 20.12 35.65 1.07
C GLY A 70 20.74 34.30 0.69
N GLU A 71 21.43 33.63 1.62
CA GLU A 71 22.02 32.29 1.42
C GLU A 71 20.92 31.21 1.34
N PHE A 72 19.95 31.24 2.25
CA PHE A 72 18.80 30.33 2.22
C PHE A 72 18.03 30.47 0.90
N PHE A 73 17.67 31.68 0.52
CA PHE A 73 16.94 31.90 -0.73
C PHE A 73 17.75 31.56 -1.97
N ARG A 74 19.07 31.76 -1.96
CA ARG A 74 19.91 31.29 -3.08
C ARG A 74 19.84 29.78 -3.25
N SER A 75 19.79 29.01 -2.16
CA SER A 75 19.65 27.53 -2.27
C SER A 75 18.30 27.14 -2.83
N VAL A 76 17.19 27.74 -2.35
CA VAL A 76 15.82 27.43 -2.82
C VAL A 76 15.60 27.88 -4.26
N CYS A 77 15.82 29.16 -4.56
CA CYS A 77 15.62 29.70 -5.92
C CYS A 77 16.62 29.11 -6.92
N GLY A 78 17.86 28.87 -6.46
CA GLY A 78 18.88 28.19 -7.25
C GLY A 78 18.48 26.79 -7.67
N TRP A 79 17.84 26.03 -6.76
CA TRP A 79 17.31 24.71 -7.06
C TRP A 79 16.23 24.77 -8.14
N PHE A 80 15.22 25.62 -7.99
CA PHE A 80 14.15 25.76 -8.97
C PHE A 80 14.68 26.18 -10.37
N TRP A 81 15.63 27.10 -10.38
CA TRP A 81 16.27 27.50 -11.63
C TRP A 81 17.09 26.35 -12.26
N HIS A 82 17.90 25.67 -11.49
CA HIS A 82 18.78 24.62 -11.96
C HIS A 82 18.00 23.39 -12.47
N ARG A 83 17.02 22.92 -11.68
CA ARG A 83 16.26 21.71 -12.03
C ARG A 83 15.19 21.93 -13.10
N PHE A 84 14.52 23.07 -13.05
CA PHE A 84 13.33 23.31 -13.87
C PHE A 84 13.45 24.50 -14.84
N GLY A 85 14.51 25.30 -14.76
CA GLY A 85 14.62 26.56 -15.48
C GLY A 85 13.50 27.53 -15.11
N TRP A 86 13.06 27.47 -13.85
CA TRP A 86 11.96 28.28 -13.32
C TRP A 86 12.51 29.36 -12.39
N TYR A 87 12.29 30.61 -12.77
CA TYR A 87 12.72 31.75 -11.97
C TYR A 87 11.68 32.12 -10.93
N VAL A 88 12.04 32.04 -9.66
CA VAL A 88 11.23 32.44 -8.51
C VAL A 88 11.93 33.55 -7.75
N ASN A 89 11.22 34.65 -7.47
CA ASN A 89 11.76 35.72 -6.64
C ASN A 89 11.62 35.35 -5.15
N SER A 90 12.67 35.58 -4.38
CA SER A 90 12.65 35.28 -2.94
C SER A 90 11.54 36.01 -2.16
N SER A 91 11.12 37.19 -2.63
CA SER A 91 10.01 37.96 -2.02
C SER A 91 8.62 37.32 -2.21
N ASP A 92 8.54 36.30 -3.07
CA ASP A 92 7.31 35.61 -3.39
C ASP A 92 7.19 34.26 -2.65
N ILE A 93 8.24 33.87 -1.91
CA ILE A 93 8.31 32.61 -1.16
C ILE A 93 7.88 32.81 0.28
N PHE A 94 6.83 32.14 0.70
CA PHE A 94 6.30 32.13 2.06
C PHE A 94 6.48 30.76 2.72
N TYR A 95 6.83 30.78 4.00
CA TYR A 95 6.93 29.57 4.81
C TYR A 95 5.54 29.08 5.23
N CYS A 96 5.36 27.76 5.20
CA CYS A 96 4.32 27.05 5.93
C CYS A 96 4.87 25.74 6.51
N ASN A 97 4.31 25.28 7.61
CA ASN A 97 4.73 24.04 8.30
C ASN A 97 4.26 22.76 7.60
N GLY A 98 3.84 22.83 6.34
CA GLY A 98 3.43 21.73 5.49
C GLY A 98 2.48 22.19 4.39
N ILE A 99 2.40 21.44 3.28
CA ILE A 99 1.53 21.78 2.15
C ILE A 99 0.05 21.58 2.49
N VAL A 100 -0.30 20.51 3.23
CA VAL A 100 -1.71 20.28 3.62
C VAL A 100 -2.30 21.42 4.49
N PRO A 101 -1.60 21.95 5.50
CA PRO A 101 -2.01 23.18 6.17
C PRO A 101 -2.07 24.39 5.22
N ALA A 102 -1.07 24.56 4.35
CA ALA A 102 -1.04 25.67 3.40
C ALA A 102 -2.26 25.67 2.47
N ILE A 103 -2.62 24.52 1.89
CA ILE A 103 -3.83 24.38 1.06
C ILE A 103 -5.09 24.77 1.84
N SER A 104 -5.19 24.39 3.12
CA SER A 104 -6.32 24.80 3.97
C SER A 104 -6.41 26.31 4.13
N TYR A 105 -5.29 26.99 4.37
CA TYR A 105 -5.25 28.44 4.45
C TYR A 105 -5.57 29.11 3.11
N LEU A 106 -5.01 28.60 2.02
CA LEU A 106 -5.25 29.12 0.67
C LEU A 106 -6.72 29.00 0.27
N ILE A 107 -7.38 27.87 0.57
CA ILE A 107 -8.83 27.71 0.35
C ILE A 107 -9.60 28.82 1.09
N GLN A 108 -9.29 29.09 2.35
CA GLN A 108 -9.95 30.14 3.12
C GLN A 108 -9.72 31.55 2.55
N LEU A 109 -8.50 31.80 2.07
CA LEU A 109 -8.11 33.13 1.57
C LEU A 109 -8.58 33.41 0.14
N MET A 110 -8.79 32.36 -0.66
CA MET A 110 -9.06 32.49 -2.10
C MET A 110 -10.52 32.22 -2.47
N THR A 111 -11.32 31.70 -1.56
CA THR A 111 -12.71 31.30 -1.81
C THR A 111 -13.64 31.72 -0.66
N HIS A 112 -14.95 31.64 -0.89
CA HIS A 112 -15.97 31.83 0.12
C HIS A 112 -16.65 30.51 0.51
N GLU A 113 -17.32 30.47 1.66
CA GLU A 113 -18.13 29.32 2.05
C GLU A 113 -19.22 29.06 1.00
N GLY A 114 -19.37 27.78 0.63
CA GLY A 114 -20.27 27.34 -0.43
C GLY A 114 -19.67 27.33 -1.84
N ASP A 115 -18.50 27.96 -2.05
CA ASP A 115 -17.80 27.88 -3.34
C ASP A 115 -17.41 26.44 -3.69
N GLN A 116 -17.26 26.19 -4.97
CA GLN A 116 -16.82 24.92 -5.51
C GLN A 116 -15.30 24.93 -5.80
N VAL A 117 -14.66 23.84 -5.42
CA VAL A 117 -13.24 23.59 -5.68
C VAL A 117 -13.10 22.34 -6.52
N VAL A 118 -12.54 22.47 -7.73
CA VAL A 118 -12.31 21.35 -8.64
C VAL A 118 -11.09 20.56 -8.20
N ILE A 119 -11.20 19.23 -8.23
CA ILE A 119 -10.11 18.26 -8.05
C ILE A 119 -10.27 17.12 -9.06
N GLN A 120 -9.20 16.33 -9.29
CA GLN A 120 -9.16 15.29 -10.32
C GLN A 120 -8.95 13.89 -9.71
N PRO A 121 -10.02 13.22 -9.23
CA PRO A 121 -9.90 11.84 -8.70
C PRO A 121 -9.56 10.81 -9.82
N PRO A 122 -8.95 9.66 -9.41
CA PRO A 122 -8.54 9.29 -8.04
C PRO A 122 -7.44 10.22 -7.54
N ILE A 123 -7.59 10.78 -6.34
CA ILE A 123 -6.74 11.89 -5.87
C ILE A 123 -6.37 11.72 -4.38
N TYR A 124 -5.35 12.41 -3.94
CA TYR A 124 -4.90 12.45 -2.57
C TYR A 124 -6.02 12.92 -1.62
N ARG A 125 -6.50 12.01 -0.74
CA ARG A 125 -7.63 12.21 0.17
C ARG A 125 -7.64 13.53 0.94
N PRO A 126 -6.51 14.06 1.45
CA PRO A 126 -6.51 15.31 2.17
C PRO A 126 -7.08 16.51 1.40
N PHE A 127 -7.09 16.51 0.07
CA PHE A 127 -7.73 17.59 -0.69
C PHE A 127 -9.23 17.64 -0.42
N TYR A 128 -9.93 16.51 -0.54
CA TYR A 128 -11.35 16.42 -0.18
C TYR A 128 -11.59 16.94 1.24
N LYS A 129 -10.83 16.40 2.20
CA LYS A 129 -10.98 16.75 3.60
C LYS A 129 -10.75 18.24 3.87
N LYS A 130 -9.77 18.88 3.18
CA LYS A 130 -9.50 20.31 3.38
C LYS A 130 -10.54 21.19 2.72
N ILE A 131 -11.12 20.79 1.60
CA ILE A 131 -12.23 21.49 0.96
C ILE A 131 -13.46 21.44 1.88
N GLU A 132 -13.86 20.25 2.32
CA GLU A 132 -15.05 20.04 3.16
C GLU A 132 -14.93 20.69 4.55
N CYS A 133 -13.79 20.51 5.24
CA CYS A 133 -13.56 21.11 6.56
C CYS A 133 -13.55 22.65 6.54
N ASN A 134 -13.36 23.26 5.37
CA ASN A 134 -13.47 24.70 5.18
C ASN A 134 -14.83 25.13 4.61
N HIS A 135 -15.84 24.26 4.64
CA HIS A 135 -17.20 24.52 4.17
C HIS A 135 -17.28 24.92 2.68
N ARG A 136 -16.42 24.32 1.84
CA ARG A 136 -16.48 24.41 0.38
C ARG A 136 -16.93 23.07 -0.18
N THR A 137 -17.36 23.06 -1.43
CA THR A 137 -17.83 21.86 -2.11
C THR A 137 -16.74 21.31 -3.02
N ALA A 138 -16.32 20.08 -2.79
CA ALA A 138 -15.39 19.38 -3.71
C ALA A 138 -16.15 18.96 -4.98
N VAL A 139 -15.63 19.37 -6.14
CA VAL A 139 -16.17 19.01 -7.45
C VAL A 139 -15.18 18.11 -8.17
N SER A 140 -15.57 16.86 -8.37
CA SER A 140 -14.72 15.86 -8.99
C SER A 140 -14.77 15.95 -10.52
N SER A 141 -13.68 16.32 -11.17
CA SER A 141 -13.44 16.10 -12.59
C SER A 141 -12.59 14.82 -12.73
N GLN A 142 -13.27 13.68 -12.79
CA GLN A 142 -12.64 12.38 -12.71
C GLN A 142 -11.70 12.13 -13.90
N LEU A 143 -10.49 11.65 -13.61
CA LEU A 143 -9.56 11.16 -14.62
C LEU A 143 -10.09 9.87 -15.27
N VAL A 144 -9.87 9.72 -16.56
CA VAL A 144 -10.30 8.55 -17.32
C VAL A 144 -9.09 7.68 -17.64
N LEU A 145 -9.18 6.39 -17.30
CA LEU A 145 -8.16 5.42 -17.69
C LEU A 145 -8.38 5.00 -19.16
N LYS A 146 -7.45 5.37 -20.03
CA LYS A 146 -7.43 4.95 -21.44
C LYS A 146 -6.22 4.06 -21.70
N GLY A 147 -6.48 2.80 -21.99
CA GLY A 147 -5.42 1.79 -21.98
C GLY A 147 -4.77 1.73 -20.61
N ASP A 148 -3.49 2.05 -20.54
CA ASP A 148 -2.72 2.03 -19.29
C ASP A 148 -2.41 3.43 -18.74
N ARG A 149 -3.04 4.48 -19.26
CA ARG A 149 -2.75 5.87 -18.90
C ARG A 149 -4.00 6.61 -18.43
N TYR A 150 -3.88 7.33 -17.31
CA TYR A 150 -4.91 8.27 -16.89
C TYR A 150 -4.85 9.55 -17.70
N GLU A 151 -5.98 10.01 -18.19
CA GLU A 151 -6.12 11.24 -18.97
C GLU A 151 -7.16 12.17 -18.36
N VAL A 152 -7.04 13.46 -18.63
CA VAL A 152 -8.04 14.46 -18.27
C VAL A 152 -9.23 14.33 -19.23
N ASP A 153 -10.45 14.17 -18.70
CA ASP A 153 -11.65 14.41 -19.48
C ASP A 153 -11.87 15.93 -19.60
N PHE A 154 -11.32 16.50 -20.66
CA PHE A 154 -11.41 17.93 -20.87
C PHE A 154 -12.82 18.46 -21.10
N ALA A 155 -13.75 17.64 -21.58
CA ALA A 155 -15.14 18.06 -21.72
C ALA A 155 -15.83 18.18 -20.36
N ASP A 156 -15.55 17.22 -19.46
CA ASP A 156 -16.03 17.27 -18.09
C ASP A 156 -15.35 18.40 -17.30
N PHE A 157 -14.04 18.55 -17.43
CA PHE A 157 -13.27 19.60 -16.76
C PHE A 157 -13.77 21.00 -17.15
N GLU A 158 -13.91 21.27 -18.46
CA GLU A 158 -14.43 22.54 -18.98
C GLU A 158 -15.84 22.84 -18.44
N ARG A 159 -16.74 21.84 -18.43
CA ARG A 159 -18.08 22.01 -17.88
C ARG A 159 -18.05 22.44 -16.42
N LYS A 160 -17.12 21.89 -15.63
CA LYS A 160 -17.01 22.15 -14.18
C LYS A 160 -16.39 23.49 -13.86
N VAL A 161 -15.36 23.89 -14.59
CA VAL A 161 -14.76 25.21 -14.40
C VAL A 161 -15.65 26.37 -14.94
N LYS A 162 -16.62 26.07 -15.82
CA LYS A 162 -17.63 27.02 -16.28
C LYS A 162 -18.79 27.26 -15.28
N ASP A 163 -18.95 26.42 -14.25
CA ASP A 163 -19.94 26.68 -13.22
C ASP A 163 -19.54 27.94 -12.44
N PRO A 164 -20.41 28.97 -12.35
CA PRO A 164 -20.07 30.25 -11.72
C PRO A 164 -19.74 30.13 -10.21
N ARG A 165 -20.04 29.01 -9.58
CA ARG A 165 -19.65 28.72 -8.20
C ARG A 165 -18.24 28.15 -8.08
N THR A 166 -17.65 27.71 -9.20
CA THR A 166 -16.27 27.19 -9.22
C THR A 166 -15.28 28.36 -9.22
N THR A 167 -14.52 28.48 -8.14
CA THR A 167 -13.58 29.60 -7.95
C THR A 167 -12.13 29.14 -7.83
N LEU A 168 -11.91 27.82 -7.62
CA LEU A 168 -10.60 27.27 -7.38
C LEU A 168 -10.44 25.89 -8.01
N PHE A 169 -9.25 25.62 -8.53
CA PHE A 169 -8.79 24.28 -8.96
C PHE A 169 -7.53 23.90 -8.16
N ILE A 170 -7.50 22.70 -7.58
CA ILE A 170 -6.30 22.12 -6.95
C ILE A 170 -5.69 21.12 -7.92
N LEU A 171 -4.60 21.53 -8.57
CA LEU A 171 -3.79 20.70 -9.45
C LEU A 171 -2.79 19.89 -8.62
N CYS A 172 -2.73 18.57 -8.81
CA CYS A 172 -1.67 17.71 -8.27
C CYS A 172 -0.68 17.36 -9.39
N SER A 173 0.59 17.78 -9.28
CA SER A 173 1.57 17.64 -10.37
C SER A 173 3.01 17.44 -9.84
N PRO A 174 3.62 16.26 -9.96
CA PRO A 174 3.08 14.97 -10.40
C PRO A 174 1.89 14.47 -9.59
N HIS A 175 1.03 13.70 -10.24
CA HIS A 175 -0.27 13.34 -9.71
C HIS A 175 -0.22 12.13 -8.76
N ASN A 176 -0.71 12.28 -7.54
CA ASN A 176 -0.85 11.22 -6.54
C ASN A 176 -2.33 10.78 -6.44
N PRO A 177 -2.70 9.49 -6.67
CA PRO A 177 -1.81 8.32 -6.69
C PRO A 177 -1.38 7.82 -8.07
N THR A 178 -1.89 8.38 -9.16
CA THR A 178 -1.75 7.80 -10.51
C THR A 178 -0.32 7.89 -11.08
N GLY A 179 0.55 8.72 -10.48
CA GLY A 179 1.92 8.92 -10.91
C GLY A 179 2.07 9.63 -12.27
N ARG A 180 1.01 10.30 -12.77
CA ARG A 180 1.09 11.09 -13.99
C ARG A 180 1.98 12.30 -13.81
N VAL A 181 2.86 12.52 -14.78
CA VAL A 181 3.53 13.81 -15.02
C VAL A 181 2.84 14.46 -16.20
N TRP A 182 2.15 15.58 -15.96
CA TRP A 182 1.38 16.24 -16.98
C TRP A 182 2.28 16.86 -18.05
N SER A 183 1.93 16.69 -19.33
CA SER A 183 2.61 17.36 -20.43
C SER A 183 2.33 18.87 -20.38
N GLU A 184 3.19 19.66 -21.02
CA GLU A 184 2.98 21.12 -21.13
C GLU A 184 1.64 21.44 -21.80
N ASP A 185 1.22 20.67 -22.81
CA ASP A 185 -0.07 20.87 -23.48
C ASP A 185 -1.26 20.58 -22.56
N GLU A 186 -1.19 19.52 -21.74
CA GLU A 186 -2.23 19.23 -20.74
C GLU A 186 -2.30 20.33 -19.68
N LEU A 187 -1.13 20.78 -19.18
CA LEU A 187 -1.04 21.88 -18.22
C LEU A 187 -1.59 23.19 -18.79
N ARG A 188 -1.20 23.53 -20.03
CA ARG A 188 -1.70 24.74 -20.70
C ARG A 188 -3.20 24.69 -20.85
N ARG A 189 -3.74 23.61 -21.37
CA ARG A 189 -5.18 23.50 -21.60
C ARG A 189 -5.99 23.57 -20.30
N MET A 190 -5.54 22.93 -19.23
CA MET A 190 -6.22 23.04 -17.92
C MET A 190 -6.19 24.47 -17.39
N ALA A 191 -5.04 25.12 -17.42
CA ALA A 191 -4.88 26.47 -16.89
C ALA A 191 -5.62 27.52 -17.70
N GLU A 192 -5.57 27.46 -19.03
CA GLU A 192 -6.31 28.37 -19.94
C GLU A 192 -7.83 28.29 -19.72
N LEU A 193 -8.37 27.07 -19.53
CA LEU A 193 -9.78 26.90 -19.18
C LEU A 193 -10.10 27.51 -17.82
N CYS A 194 -9.23 27.40 -16.84
CA CYS A 194 -9.40 28.04 -15.52
C CYS A 194 -9.38 29.56 -15.66
N PHE A 195 -8.37 30.14 -16.30
CA PHE A 195 -8.23 31.60 -16.42
C PHE A 195 -9.38 32.23 -17.21
N ALA A 196 -9.82 31.57 -18.32
CA ALA A 196 -10.96 32.04 -19.11
C ALA A 196 -12.28 32.11 -18.32
N ASN A 197 -12.38 31.39 -17.19
CA ASN A 197 -13.57 31.38 -16.33
C ASN A 197 -13.34 31.99 -14.94
N GLY A 198 -12.19 32.68 -14.72
CA GLY A 198 -11.88 33.32 -13.44
C GLY A 198 -11.56 32.36 -12.29
N VAL A 199 -11.23 31.11 -12.60
CA VAL A 199 -10.85 30.08 -11.63
C VAL A 199 -9.36 30.17 -11.35
N ARG A 200 -8.97 30.35 -10.08
CA ARG A 200 -7.57 30.35 -9.65
C ARG A 200 -7.05 28.92 -9.44
N ILE A 201 -5.72 28.75 -9.42
CA ILE A 201 -5.09 27.45 -9.35
C ILE A 201 -4.16 27.37 -8.14
N ILE A 202 -4.33 26.35 -7.29
CA ILE A 202 -3.30 25.88 -6.36
C ILE A 202 -2.60 24.70 -7.02
N ALA A 203 -1.33 24.86 -7.38
CA ALA A 203 -0.49 23.78 -7.93
C ALA A 203 0.26 23.09 -6.76
N ASP A 204 -0.21 21.92 -6.35
CA ASP A 204 0.54 21.06 -5.42
C ASP A 204 1.61 20.30 -6.21
N GLU A 205 2.82 20.82 -6.17
CA GLU A 205 4.00 20.29 -6.86
C GLU A 205 4.98 19.58 -5.89
N ILE A 206 4.48 19.04 -4.77
CA ILE A 206 5.31 18.40 -3.74
C ILE A 206 6.16 17.24 -4.27
N HIS A 207 5.75 16.60 -5.36
CA HIS A 207 6.46 15.48 -5.99
C HIS A 207 7.32 15.89 -7.21
N HIS A 208 7.51 17.18 -7.47
CA HIS A 208 8.13 17.69 -8.70
C HIS A 208 9.51 17.11 -9.02
N ASP A 209 10.30 16.74 -8.00
CA ASP A 209 11.63 16.15 -8.16
C ASP A 209 11.63 14.63 -8.31
N ILE A 210 10.51 13.97 -7.97
CA ILE A 210 10.38 12.51 -8.00
C ILE A 210 9.76 12.09 -9.33
N VAL A 211 10.60 11.92 -10.33
CA VAL A 211 10.21 11.55 -11.69
C VAL A 211 11.09 10.43 -12.23
N ALA A 212 10.54 9.60 -13.12
CA ALA A 212 11.27 8.51 -13.75
C ALA A 212 12.44 9.05 -14.60
N PRO A 213 13.51 8.28 -14.80
CA PRO A 213 14.62 8.67 -15.65
C PRO A 213 14.14 9.08 -17.05
N GLY A 214 14.59 10.26 -17.50
CA GLY A 214 14.20 10.83 -18.79
C GLY A 214 12.86 11.59 -18.81
N VAL A 215 12.04 11.49 -17.78
CA VAL A 215 10.83 12.28 -17.60
C VAL A 215 11.19 13.65 -17.01
N LYS A 216 10.49 14.69 -17.45
CA LYS A 216 10.69 16.06 -16.94
C LYS A 216 9.38 16.61 -16.41
N HIS A 217 9.41 17.07 -15.16
CA HIS A 217 8.34 17.89 -14.61
C HIS A 217 8.47 19.33 -15.11
N THR A 218 7.37 19.95 -15.46
CA THR A 218 7.31 21.37 -15.79
C THR A 218 6.44 22.09 -14.75
N PRO A 219 6.99 23.02 -13.95
CA PRO A 219 6.20 23.83 -13.04
C PRO A 219 5.14 24.62 -13.80
N LEU A 220 3.90 24.60 -13.32
CA LEU A 220 2.78 25.24 -14.01
C LEU A 220 3.04 26.74 -14.24
N GLU A 221 3.51 27.43 -13.23
CA GLU A 221 3.76 28.88 -13.27
C GLU A 221 4.79 29.27 -14.34
N LYS A 222 5.79 28.41 -14.62
CA LYS A 222 6.77 28.65 -15.68
C LYS A 222 6.13 28.84 -17.05
N LEU A 223 5.00 28.17 -17.29
CA LEU A 223 4.28 28.22 -18.59
C LEU A 223 3.45 29.51 -18.74
N PHE A 224 3.15 30.21 -17.65
CA PHE A 224 2.21 31.33 -17.61
C PHE A 224 2.79 32.55 -16.89
N PRO A 225 3.84 33.19 -17.42
CA PRO A 225 4.48 34.34 -16.78
C PRO A 225 3.54 35.53 -16.60
N ASP A 226 2.49 35.66 -17.44
CA ASP A 226 1.52 36.76 -17.38
C ASP A 226 0.34 36.45 -16.44
N HIS A 227 0.19 35.21 -15.94
CA HIS A 227 -0.89 34.75 -15.05
C HIS A 227 -0.39 34.33 -13.67
N LYS A 228 0.75 34.84 -13.22
CA LYS A 228 1.35 34.47 -11.93
C LYS A 228 0.46 34.79 -10.73
N ASN A 229 -0.40 35.78 -10.85
CA ASN A 229 -1.29 36.18 -9.75
C ASN A 229 -2.44 35.18 -9.52
N GLU A 230 -2.76 34.38 -10.54
CA GLU A 230 -3.81 33.36 -10.50
C GLU A 230 -3.31 31.98 -10.09
N ILE A 231 -1.97 31.78 -10.05
CA ILE A 231 -1.33 30.50 -9.70
C ILE A 231 -0.62 30.65 -8.36
N ILE A 232 -0.88 29.71 -7.44
CA ILE A 232 -0.12 29.54 -6.21
C ILE A 232 0.57 28.18 -6.25
N THR A 233 1.90 28.18 -6.22
CA THR A 233 2.66 26.92 -6.27
C THR A 233 3.08 26.50 -4.85
N CYS A 234 2.82 25.25 -4.51
CA CYS A 234 3.19 24.63 -3.26
C CYS A 234 4.28 23.60 -3.48
N ALA A 235 5.50 23.85 -3.00
CA ALA A 235 6.68 22.99 -3.16
C ALA A 235 7.34 22.68 -1.81
N SER A 236 7.96 21.51 -1.68
CA SER A 236 8.63 21.10 -0.44
C SER A 236 9.72 20.06 -0.68
N VAL A 237 10.79 20.13 0.10
CA VAL A 237 11.83 19.10 0.18
C VAL A 237 11.39 17.80 0.85
N SER A 238 10.19 17.79 1.44
CA SER A 238 9.71 16.69 2.29
C SER A 238 9.65 15.35 1.55
N LYS A 239 9.29 15.37 0.27
CA LYS A 239 9.28 14.17 -0.57
C LYS A 239 10.59 13.99 -1.33
N THR A 240 11.15 15.09 -1.84
CA THR A 240 12.42 15.07 -2.58
C THR A 240 13.57 14.41 -1.81
N PHE A 241 13.73 14.75 -0.51
CA PHE A 241 14.87 14.33 0.30
C PHE A 241 14.49 13.57 1.59
N ASN A 242 13.26 13.05 1.65
CA ASN A 242 12.76 12.33 2.83
C ASN A 242 12.83 13.16 4.13
N LEU A 243 12.43 14.42 4.07
CA LEU A 243 12.52 15.39 5.16
C LEU A 243 11.14 15.85 5.68
N ALA A 244 10.12 14.99 5.62
CA ALA A 244 8.76 15.34 6.04
C ALA A 244 8.68 15.80 7.50
N GLY A 245 9.47 15.20 8.39
CA GLY A 245 9.55 15.57 9.82
C GLY A 245 10.14 16.96 10.08
N MET A 246 10.76 17.60 9.07
CA MET A 246 11.24 18.99 9.17
C MET A 246 10.12 20.03 9.07
N ALA A 247 8.91 19.62 8.69
CA ALA A 247 7.71 20.46 8.67
C ALA A 247 7.93 21.83 7.99
N TYR A 248 8.41 21.82 6.74
CA TYR A 248 8.70 23.02 5.98
C TYR A 248 8.20 22.92 4.54
N SER A 249 7.55 23.98 4.06
CA SER A 249 7.11 24.10 2.67
C SER A 249 7.32 25.52 2.17
N ASN A 250 7.63 25.65 0.87
CA ASN A 250 7.71 26.89 0.12
C ASN A 250 6.37 27.12 -0.58
N ILE A 251 5.69 28.21 -0.23
CA ILE A 251 4.42 28.62 -0.84
C ILE A 251 4.73 29.86 -1.68
N ILE A 252 4.63 29.73 -2.99
CA ILE A 252 4.96 30.80 -3.93
C ILE A 252 3.67 31.56 -4.27
N ILE A 253 3.63 32.83 -3.91
CA ILE A 253 2.48 33.72 -4.09
C ILE A 253 2.99 35.01 -4.74
N HIS A 254 2.42 35.39 -5.89
CA HIS A 254 2.79 36.64 -6.58
C HIS A 254 1.79 37.78 -6.35
N ASP A 255 0.48 37.46 -6.25
CA ASP A 255 -0.57 38.46 -6.05
C ASP A 255 -0.33 39.27 -4.77
N PRO A 256 -0.13 40.62 -4.86
CA PRO A 256 0.12 41.45 -3.70
C PRO A 256 -1.01 41.44 -2.67
N HIS A 257 -2.26 41.30 -3.11
CA HIS A 257 -3.42 41.23 -2.22
C HIS A 257 -3.39 39.93 -1.42
N LEU A 258 -3.17 38.79 -2.10
CA LEU A 258 -3.08 37.47 -1.44
C LEU A 258 -1.85 37.40 -0.50
N LYS A 259 -0.73 38.05 -0.84
CA LYS A 259 0.42 38.19 0.08
C LYS A 259 0.05 38.87 1.39
N ALA A 260 -0.71 39.96 1.30
CA ALA A 260 -1.17 40.70 2.49
C ALA A 260 -2.14 39.84 3.33
N LEU A 261 -3.09 39.16 2.69
CA LEU A 261 -4.00 38.21 3.37
C LEU A 261 -3.26 37.07 4.03
N TRP A 262 -2.26 36.50 3.34
CA TRP A 262 -1.41 35.44 3.89
C TRP A 262 -0.62 35.92 5.13
N ALA A 263 0.00 37.09 5.04
CA ALA A 263 0.72 37.67 6.16
C ALA A 263 -0.21 37.92 7.36
N GLN A 264 -1.40 38.44 7.14
CA GLN A 264 -2.37 38.69 8.21
C GLN A 264 -2.85 37.34 8.81
N LYS A 265 -3.32 36.41 7.97
CA LYS A 265 -3.96 35.16 8.44
C LYS A 265 -2.96 34.16 8.98
N VAL A 266 -1.93 33.85 8.19
CA VAL A 266 -1.03 32.72 8.50
C VAL A 266 0.06 33.16 9.48
N GLN A 267 0.68 34.31 9.24
CA GLN A 267 1.74 34.82 10.10
C GLN A 267 1.17 35.52 11.33
N GLY A 268 0.16 36.37 11.16
CA GLY A 268 -0.47 37.14 12.25
C GLY A 268 -1.38 36.28 13.11
N ASP A 269 -2.54 35.86 12.59
CA ASP A 269 -3.57 35.18 13.37
C ASP A 269 -3.15 33.79 13.84
N CYS A 270 -2.48 33.02 12.96
CA CYS A 270 -2.09 31.63 13.25
C CYS A 270 -0.65 31.51 13.80
N GLY A 271 0.17 32.56 13.79
CA GLY A 271 1.52 32.59 14.33
C GLY A 271 2.52 31.70 13.59
N VAL A 272 2.25 31.31 12.34
CA VAL A 272 3.15 30.45 11.52
C VAL A 272 4.21 31.33 10.87
N MET A 273 5.22 31.76 11.64
CA MET A 273 6.23 32.73 11.22
C MET A 273 7.64 32.17 11.20
N TYR A 274 8.00 31.43 12.23
CA TYR A 274 9.38 31.02 12.48
C TYR A 274 9.53 29.52 12.29
N PRO A 275 10.20 29.09 11.20
CA PRO A 275 10.52 27.69 11.06
C PRO A 275 11.55 27.23 12.10
N ASN A 276 11.55 25.95 12.41
CA ASN A 276 12.52 25.35 13.30
C ASN A 276 13.94 25.57 12.75
N PRO A 277 14.92 25.95 13.57
CA PRO A 277 16.31 26.18 13.13
C PRO A 277 16.97 24.96 12.48
N LEU A 278 16.60 23.75 12.89
CA LEU A 278 17.09 22.51 12.26
C LEU A 278 16.47 22.33 10.87
N SER A 279 15.19 22.69 10.69
CA SER A 279 14.52 22.67 9.40
C SER A 279 15.21 23.56 8.37
N ILE A 280 15.51 24.83 8.74
CA ILE A 280 16.22 25.76 7.86
C ILE A 280 17.56 25.16 7.43
N THR A 281 18.34 24.62 8.39
CA THR A 281 19.65 24.03 8.12
C THR A 281 19.54 22.81 7.20
N ALA A 282 18.58 21.92 7.46
CA ALA A 282 18.37 20.72 6.66
C ALA A 282 18.00 21.07 5.22
N ILE A 283 17.06 22.01 5.03
CA ILE A 283 16.56 22.41 3.70
C ILE A 283 17.63 23.09 2.88
N GLN A 284 18.33 24.04 3.49
CA GLN A 284 19.43 24.72 2.81
C GLN A 284 20.51 23.74 2.34
N SER A 285 20.89 22.78 3.20
CA SER A 285 21.86 21.75 2.86
C SER A 285 21.33 20.78 1.80
N ALA A 286 20.07 20.36 1.91
CA ALA A 286 19.45 19.45 0.97
C ALA A 286 19.47 20.01 -0.46
N TYR A 287 19.03 21.25 -0.65
CA TYR A 287 19.08 21.92 -1.96
C TYR A 287 20.53 22.18 -2.44
N ALA A 288 21.46 22.41 -1.54
CA ALA A 288 22.86 22.69 -1.92
C ALA A 288 23.66 21.43 -2.29
N THR A 289 23.33 20.27 -1.72
CA THR A 289 24.19 19.07 -1.81
C THR A 289 23.45 17.80 -2.20
N GLY A 290 22.12 17.80 -2.25
CA GLY A 290 21.29 16.60 -2.36
C GLY A 290 21.09 16.06 -3.78
N GLU A 291 21.46 16.81 -4.84
CA GLU A 291 21.19 16.40 -6.22
C GLU A 291 21.77 15.02 -6.60
N PRO A 292 23.04 14.69 -6.26
CA PRO A 292 23.58 13.37 -6.60
C PRO A 292 22.87 12.20 -5.88
N TRP A 293 22.31 12.47 -4.71
CA TRP A 293 21.49 11.52 -3.98
C TRP A 293 20.13 11.33 -4.65
N LEU A 294 19.49 12.43 -5.02
CA LEU A 294 18.18 12.44 -5.69
C LEU A 294 18.20 11.71 -7.04
N ASP A 295 19.22 11.95 -7.85
CA ASP A 295 19.35 11.31 -9.16
C ASP A 295 19.50 9.79 -9.03
N GLN A 296 20.28 9.31 -8.05
CA GLN A 296 20.41 7.90 -7.74
C GLN A 296 19.10 7.33 -7.13
N LEU A 297 18.44 8.10 -6.26
CA LEU A 297 17.14 7.72 -5.69
C LEU A 297 16.10 7.52 -6.79
N ASN A 298 15.98 8.46 -7.74
CA ASN A 298 14.98 8.36 -8.82
C ASN A 298 15.21 7.13 -9.69
N ALA A 299 16.46 6.76 -9.96
CA ALA A 299 16.78 5.52 -10.65
C ALA A 299 16.34 4.29 -9.84
N TYR A 300 16.69 4.25 -8.54
CA TYR A 300 16.33 3.14 -7.66
C TYR A 300 14.80 3.00 -7.49
N LEU A 301 14.09 4.11 -7.33
CA LEU A 301 12.61 4.12 -7.24
C LEU A 301 11.97 3.60 -8.53
N HIS A 302 12.50 4.02 -9.68
CA HIS A 302 12.01 3.53 -10.98
C HIS A 302 12.22 2.02 -11.10
N ASP A 303 13.40 1.52 -10.71
CA ASP A 303 13.70 0.09 -10.71
C ASP A 303 12.79 -0.70 -9.75
N ASN A 304 12.43 -0.12 -8.60
CA ASN A 304 11.46 -0.70 -7.68
C ASN A 304 10.05 -0.75 -8.28
N LEU A 305 9.63 0.28 -9.01
CA LEU A 305 8.33 0.33 -9.68
C LEU A 305 8.26 -0.69 -10.84
N VAL A 306 9.32 -0.82 -11.63
CA VAL A 306 9.44 -1.83 -12.70
C VAL A 306 9.40 -3.23 -12.08
N PHE A 307 10.19 -3.47 -11.04
CA PHE A 307 10.17 -4.74 -10.31
C PHE A 307 8.77 -5.08 -9.77
N THR A 308 8.08 -4.11 -9.18
CA THR A 308 6.72 -4.32 -8.67
C THR A 308 5.76 -4.74 -9.78
N ARG A 309 5.80 -4.06 -10.94
CA ARG A 309 4.98 -4.44 -12.11
C ARG A 309 5.27 -5.86 -12.57
N ASP A 310 6.55 -6.22 -12.72
CA ASP A 310 6.96 -7.51 -13.26
C ASP A 310 6.63 -8.63 -12.26
N TYR A 311 6.84 -8.40 -10.97
CA TYR A 311 6.44 -9.32 -9.92
C TYR A 311 4.93 -9.57 -9.89
N LEU A 312 4.14 -8.51 -10.02
CA LEU A 312 2.68 -8.64 -10.10
C LEU A 312 2.23 -9.36 -11.38
N ALA A 313 2.86 -9.11 -12.51
CA ALA A 313 2.53 -9.81 -13.77
C ALA A 313 2.78 -11.33 -13.67
N GLU A 314 3.79 -11.75 -12.91
CA GLU A 314 4.11 -13.16 -12.68
C GLU A 314 3.16 -13.81 -11.65
N HIS A 315 2.91 -13.13 -10.52
CA HIS A 315 2.22 -13.74 -9.37
C HIS A 315 0.74 -13.38 -9.26
N LEU A 316 0.30 -12.27 -9.86
CA LEU A 316 -1.12 -11.84 -9.94
C LEU A 316 -1.44 -11.39 -11.37
N PRO A 317 -1.47 -12.28 -12.37
CA PRO A 317 -1.54 -11.92 -13.80
C PRO A 317 -2.82 -11.18 -14.21
N LYS A 318 -3.86 -11.16 -13.39
CA LYS A 318 -5.08 -10.37 -13.63
C LYS A 318 -5.01 -8.97 -12.99
N ALA A 319 -4.04 -8.70 -12.12
CA ALA A 319 -3.82 -7.35 -11.60
C ALA A 319 -3.28 -6.43 -12.70
N ARG A 320 -3.57 -5.14 -12.60
CA ARG A 320 -3.12 -4.15 -13.58
C ARG A 320 -2.35 -3.04 -12.91
N MET A 321 -1.17 -2.78 -13.40
CA MET A 321 -0.30 -1.70 -12.97
C MET A 321 0.46 -1.13 -14.16
N THR A 322 0.44 0.18 -14.31
CA THR A 322 1.34 0.92 -15.21
C THR A 322 2.49 1.48 -14.38
N VAL A 323 3.72 1.40 -14.89
CA VAL A 323 4.86 2.07 -14.25
C VAL A 323 4.63 3.58 -14.32
N PRO A 324 4.54 4.28 -13.18
CA PRO A 324 4.24 5.69 -13.15
C PRO A 324 5.40 6.55 -13.68
N GLU A 325 5.06 7.71 -14.26
CA GLU A 325 6.01 8.71 -14.74
C GLU A 325 6.65 9.50 -13.59
N GLY A 326 5.95 9.61 -12.47
CA GLY A 326 6.39 10.33 -11.26
C GLY A 326 5.81 9.74 -9.99
N THR A 327 6.23 10.25 -8.86
CA THR A 327 5.99 9.73 -7.51
C THR A 327 6.71 8.41 -7.24
N TYR A 328 6.55 7.86 -6.04
CA TYR A 328 7.07 6.54 -5.65
C TYR A 328 5.96 5.60 -5.21
N PHE A 329 4.81 5.73 -5.87
CA PHE A 329 3.66 4.88 -5.59
C PHE A 329 3.37 3.95 -6.75
N ALA A 330 3.31 2.65 -6.48
CA ALA A 330 2.66 1.71 -7.36
C ALA A 330 1.15 1.81 -7.15
N TRP A 331 0.41 2.08 -8.24
CA TRP A 331 -1.04 2.18 -8.25
C TRP A 331 -1.61 0.96 -8.96
N VAL A 332 -2.14 0.01 -8.18
CA VAL A 332 -2.44 -1.34 -8.65
C VAL A 332 -3.94 -1.62 -8.58
N ASP A 333 -4.53 -2.03 -9.70
CA ASP A 333 -5.89 -2.56 -9.74
C ASP A 333 -5.87 -4.06 -9.41
N VAL A 334 -6.50 -4.43 -8.31
CA VAL A 334 -6.61 -5.80 -7.84
C VAL A 334 -8.06 -6.32 -7.84
N ALA A 335 -8.98 -5.64 -8.54
CA ALA A 335 -10.39 -6.00 -8.59
C ALA A 335 -10.67 -7.50 -8.83
N PRO A 336 -9.95 -8.18 -9.75
CA PRO A 336 -10.18 -9.60 -10.01
C PRO A 336 -9.88 -10.54 -8.83
N TYR A 337 -9.15 -10.05 -7.82
CA TYR A 337 -8.73 -10.82 -6.64
C TYR A 337 -9.52 -10.45 -5.38
N LEU A 338 -10.39 -9.43 -5.45
CA LEU A 338 -11.18 -8.99 -4.29
C LEU A 338 -12.49 -9.77 -4.21
N GLN A 339 -12.54 -10.72 -3.26
CA GLN A 339 -13.71 -11.53 -2.96
C GLN A 339 -13.99 -11.49 -1.45
N GLY A 340 -15.24 -11.71 -1.04
CA GLY A 340 -15.65 -11.83 0.36
C GLY A 340 -15.08 -10.72 1.25
N ALA A 341 -14.34 -11.11 2.29
CA ALA A 341 -13.74 -10.18 3.25
C ALA A 341 -12.74 -9.20 2.62
N ALA A 342 -11.99 -9.63 1.59
CA ALA A 342 -11.05 -8.76 0.88
C ALA A 342 -11.77 -7.66 0.10
N ARG A 343 -12.94 -7.95 -0.46
CA ARG A 343 -13.76 -6.95 -1.16
C ARG A 343 -14.38 -5.93 -0.20
N ALA A 344 -14.80 -6.38 0.97
CA ALA A 344 -15.42 -5.51 1.97
C ALA A 344 -14.41 -4.51 2.58
N ASP A 345 -13.19 -4.97 2.91
CA ASP A 345 -12.14 -4.15 3.50
C ASP A 345 -10.77 -4.79 3.23
N VAL A 346 -10.16 -4.41 2.11
CA VAL A 346 -8.88 -4.99 1.68
C VAL A 346 -7.72 -4.60 2.60
N ASP A 347 -7.76 -3.43 3.24
CA ASP A 347 -6.72 -3.01 4.18
C ASP A 347 -6.70 -3.92 5.40
N SER A 348 -7.85 -4.10 6.06
CA SER A 348 -7.96 -5.02 7.22
C SER A 348 -7.72 -6.48 6.82
N TYR A 349 -8.13 -6.88 5.61
CA TYR A 349 -7.86 -8.21 5.09
C TYR A 349 -6.35 -8.46 4.95
N LEU A 350 -5.61 -7.54 4.31
CA LEU A 350 -4.16 -7.68 4.11
C LEU A 350 -3.37 -7.60 5.43
N VAL A 351 -3.80 -6.77 6.37
CA VAL A 351 -3.20 -6.74 7.71
C VAL A 351 -3.36 -8.10 8.40
N LYS A 352 -4.56 -8.68 8.40
CA LYS A 352 -4.83 -9.96 9.07
C LYS A 352 -4.18 -11.16 8.39
N THR A 353 -4.09 -11.17 7.06
CA THR A 353 -3.68 -12.34 6.29
C THR A 353 -2.25 -12.30 5.79
N ALA A 354 -1.68 -11.11 5.64
CA ALA A 354 -0.34 -10.87 5.11
C ALA A 354 0.59 -10.11 6.07
N ASP A 355 0.05 -9.55 7.17
CA ASP A 355 0.79 -8.68 8.10
C ASP A 355 1.46 -7.51 7.36
N ILE A 356 0.71 -6.86 6.46
CA ILE A 356 1.11 -5.68 5.70
C ILE A 356 0.02 -4.61 5.77
N LEU A 357 0.41 -3.35 5.84
CA LEU A 357 -0.49 -2.21 5.77
C LEU A 357 -0.21 -1.40 4.50
N ILE A 358 -1.21 -1.32 3.63
CA ILE A 358 -1.20 -0.58 2.37
C ILE A 358 -2.35 0.42 2.42
N GLU A 359 -2.33 1.48 1.66
CA GLU A 359 -3.48 2.37 1.52
C GLU A 359 -4.32 1.94 0.31
N SER A 360 -5.60 1.68 0.53
CA SER A 360 -6.52 1.24 -0.52
C SER A 360 -7.73 2.16 -0.69
N GLY A 361 -8.46 1.97 -1.79
CA GLY A 361 -9.77 2.55 -2.02
C GLY A 361 -10.83 1.45 -1.97
N PRO A 362 -11.30 1.01 -0.78
CA PRO A 362 -12.38 0.04 -0.71
C PRO A 362 -13.66 0.59 -1.33
N GLU A 363 -14.53 -0.29 -1.81
CA GLU A 363 -15.80 0.08 -2.44
C GLU A 363 -16.64 0.98 -1.50
N GLY A 364 -17.07 2.12 -2.00
CA GLY A 364 -17.80 3.12 -1.20
C GLY A 364 -16.95 3.99 -0.27
N SER A 365 -15.63 3.81 -0.25
CA SER A 365 -14.72 4.66 0.54
C SER A 365 -14.33 5.93 -0.22
N PRO A 366 -14.30 7.09 0.46
CA PRO A 366 -13.80 8.33 -0.14
C PRO A 366 -12.27 8.42 -0.16
N THR A 367 -11.52 7.33 0.10
CA THR A 367 -10.06 7.40 0.29
C THR A 367 -9.35 8.08 -0.87
N PHE A 368 -9.67 7.68 -2.11
CA PHE A 368 -9.12 8.32 -3.31
C PHE A 368 -10.20 9.00 -4.17
N GLY A 369 -11.48 8.93 -3.76
CA GLY A 369 -12.61 9.37 -4.55
C GLY A 369 -12.93 8.45 -5.73
N PRO A 370 -13.81 8.88 -6.64
CA PRO A 370 -14.21 8.08 -7.81
C PRO A 370 -13.02 7.59 -8.63
N GLY A 371 -13.05 6.32 -9.04
CA GLY A 371 -11.98 5.66 -9.80
C GLY A 371 -10.83 5.13 -8.95
N GLY A 372 -10.93 5.27 -7.61
CA GLY A 372 -9.97 4.70 -6.67
C GLY A 372 -10.37 3.36 -6.09
N GLU A 373 -11.58 2.90 -6.40
CA GLU A 373 -12.14 1.64 -5.90
C GLU A 373 -11.32 0.45 -6.41
N THR A 374 -11.18 -0.58 -5.58
CA THR A 374 -10.42 -1.82 -5.89
C THR A 374 -8.92 -1.62 -6.14
N ARG A 375 -8.37 -0.44 -5.80
CA ARG A 375 -6.98 -0.11 -6.07
C ARG A 375 -6.16 -0.02 -4.80
N LEU A 376 -4.92 -0.46 -4.90
CA LEU A 376 -3.91 -0.37 -3.85
C LEU A 376 -2.89 0.69 -4.24
N ARG A 377 -2.57 1.58 -3.30
CA ARG A 377 -1.42 2.49 -3.41
C ARG A 377 -0.28 1.96 -2.56
N ILE A 378 0.72 1.38 -3.21
CA ILE A 378 1.88 0.77 -2.56
C ILE A 378 3.04 1.76 -2.59
N ASN A 379 3.55 2.15 -1.43
CA ASN A 379 4.78 2.93 -1.33
C ASN A 379 5.99 2.04 -1.57
N VAL A 380 6.68 2.24 -2.72
CA VAL A 380 7.87 1.45 -3.08
C VAL A 380 9.19 2.11 -2.66
N ALA A 381 9.14 3.21 -1.91
CA ALA A 381 10.33 3.92 -1.44
C ALA A 381 10.93 3.23 -0.19
N CYS A 382 11.38 2.01 -0.38
CA CYS A 382 12.01 1.15 0.63
C CYS A 382 13.07 0.25 -0.02
N PRO A 383 13.98 -0.36 0.75
CA PRO A 383 14.93 -1.37 0.25
C PRO A 383 14.23 -2.50 -0.52
N ARG A 384 14.87 -2.98 -1.59
CA ARG A 384 14.34 -4.01 -2.48
C ARG A 384 13.89 -5.27 -1.71
N SER A 385 14.67 -5.72 -0.75
CA SER A 385 14.35 -6.90 0.06
C SER A 385 13.05 -6.75 0.86
N LEU A 386 12.78 -5.53 1.40
CA LEU A 386 11.55 -5.24 2.10
C LEU A 386 10.34 -5.20 1.14
N LEU A 387 10.52 -4.60 -0.03
CA LEU A 387 9.49 -4.54 -1.08
C LEU A 387 9.12 -5.94 -1.57
N GLU A 388 10.11 -6.77 -1.87
CA GLU A 388 9.93 -8.16 -2.33
C GLU A 388 9.15 -8.99 -1.31
N GLU A 389 9.52 -8.92 -0.03
CA GLU A 389 8.80 -9.61 1.05
C GLU A 389 7.36 -9.11 1.18
N GLY A 390 7.12 -7.81 1.08
CA GLY A 390 5.77 -7.24 1.09
C GLY A 390 4.93 -7.72 -0.09
N LEU A 391 5.47 -7.70 -1.30
CA LEU A 391 4.80 -8.19 -2.51
C LEU A 391 4.51 -9.69 -2.42
N ARG A 392 5.46 -10.48 -1.95
CA ARG A 392 5.28 -11.92 -1.74
C ARG A 392 4.10 -12.21 -0.80
N ARG A 393 4.03 -11.52 0.34
CA ARG A 393 2.92 -11.67 1.30
C ARG A 393 1.59 -11.21 0.70
N MET A 394 1.58 -10.08 0.02
CA MET A 394 0.39 -9.52 -0.61
C MET A 394 -0.17 -10.47 -1.68
N CYS A 395 0.68 -10.94 -2.59
CA CYS A 395 0.26 -11.83 -3.67
C CYS A 395 -0.28 -13.15 -3.11
N ALA A 396 0.41 -13.76 -2.14
CA ALA A 396 -0.07 -14.97 -1.49
C ALA A 396 -1.42 -14.79 -0.78
N ALA A 397 -1.71 -13.60 -0.24
CA ALA A 397 -2.98 -13.31 0.39
C ALA A 397 -4.11 -13.06 -0.62
N LEU A 398 -3.83 -12.34 -1.70
CA LEU A 398 -4.83 -11.98 -2.71
C LEU A 398 -5.19 -13.14 -3.65
N ASP A 399 -4.24 -14.03 -3.93
CA ASP A 399 -4.46 -15.20 -4.81
C ASP A 399 -4.95 -16.44 -4.05
N ARG A 400 -5.49 -16.28 -2.85
CA ARG A 400 -6.12 -17.36 -2.10
C ARG A 400 -7.38 -17.87 -2.80
N LEU A 401 -7.62 -19.18 -2.67
CA LEU A 401 -8.84 -19.80 -3.18
C LEU A 401 -10.08 -19.20 -2.50
N PHE A 402 -11.12 -19.02 -3.27
CA PHE A 402 -12.42 -18.52 -2.83
C PHE A 402 -13.56 -19.39 -3.41
N PRO A 403 -14.77 -19.33 -2.90
CA PRO A 403 -15.91 -20.03 -3.49
C PRO A 403 -16.07 -19.71 -4.99
N GLY A 404 -16.17 -20.75 -5.81
CA GLY A 404 -16.22 -20.65 -7.28
C GLY A 404 -14.82 -20.76 -7.97
N ALA A 405 -13.70 -20.75 -7.23
CA ALA A 405 -12.39 -20.99 -7.82
C ALA A 405 -12.27 -22.44 -8.33
N ALA A 406 -11.62 -22.63 -9.48
CA ALA A 406 -11.30 -23.94 -10.00
C ALA A 406 -9.90 -24.36 -9.55
N LEU A 407 -9.76 -25.61 -9.09
CA LEU A 407 -8.45 -26.22 -8.84
C LEU A 407 -7.90 -26.85 -10.11
N ASP A 408 -6.57 -26.82 -10.25
CA ASP A 408 -5.89 -27.54 -11.32
C ASP A 408 -5.97 -29.06 -11.11
N ASP A 409 -6.24 -29.80 -12.19
CA ASP A 409 -6.19 -31.25 -12.17
C ASP A 409 -4.74 -31.74 -12.16
N THR A 410 -4.17 -31.84 -10.97
CA THR A 410 -2.78 -32.22 -10.74
C THR A 410 -2.64 -33.70 -10.38
N LEU A 411 -1.48 -34.30 -10.68
CA LEU A 411 -1.14 -35.62 -10.23
C LEU A 411 -0.78 -35.59 -8.73
N CYS A 412 -1.55 -36.31 -7.93
CA CYS A 412 -1.35 -36.46 -6.49
C CYS A 412 -0.75 -37.82 -6.18
N VAL A 413 0.03 -37.90 -5.11
CA VAL A 413 0.66 -39.15 -4.63
C VAL A 413 0.04 -39.48 -3.28
N THR A 414 -0.53 -40.67 -3.17
CA THR A 414 -0.92 -41.28 -1.88
C THR A 414 0.22 -42.21 -1.39
N PRO A 415 0.17 -42.69 -0.17
CA PRO A 415 1.13 -43.71 0.28
C PRO A 415 1.17 -44.96 -0.64
N TRP A 416 0.08 -45.30 -1.30
CA TRP A 416 -0.05 -46.56 -2.03
C TRP A 416 -0.18 -46.43 -3.55
N ARG A 417 -0.59 -45.26 -4.06
CA ARG A 417 -0.83 -45.02 -5.49
C ARG A 417 -0.64 -43.58 -5.90
N SER A 418 -0.62 -43.31 -7.17
CA SER A 418 -0.78 -41.97 -7.74
C SER A 418 -2.09 -41.89 -8.51
N ALA A 419 -2.77 -40.74 -8.41
CA ALA A 419 -4.02 -40.48 -9.12
C ALA A 419 -4.15 -38.97 -9.40
N ARG A 420 -4.91 -38.61 -10.42
CA ARG A 420 -5.26 -37.20 -10.63
C ARG A 420 -6.21 -36.68 -9.56
N LEU A 421 -6.15 -35.40 -9.24
CA LEU A 421 -7.02 -34.81 -8.26
C LEU A 421 -8.50 -34.97 -8.66
N SER A 422 -8.83 -34.86 -9.95
CA SER A 422 -10.16 -35.11 -10.49
C SER A 422 -10.68 -36.54 -10.27
N GLU A 423 -9.80 -37.53 -10.27
CA GLU A 423 -10.16 -38.92 -9.95
C GLU A 423 -10.39 -39.11 -8.45
N LEU A 424 -9.72 -38.31 -7.64
CA LEU A 424 -9.82 -38.31 -6.18
C LEU A 424 -10.99 -37.46 -5.67
N VAL A 425 -11.55 -36.55 -6.47
CA VAL A 425 -12.70 -35.70 -6.14
C VAL A 425 -13.92 -36.12 -6.96
N ASP A 426 -14.41 -37.32 -6.72
CA ASP A 426 -15.55 -37.93 -7.43
C ASP A 426 -16.93 -37.52 -6.82
N ARG A 427 -16.92 -36.89 -5.67
CA ARG A 427 -18.06 -36.35 -4.91
C ARG A 427 -17.61 -35.14 -4.10
N PRO A 428 -18.53 -34.38 -3.45
CA PRO A 428 -18.11 -33.30 -2.54
C PRO A 428 -17.02 -33.78 -1.58
N THR A 429 -15.88 -33.11 -1.59
CA THR A 429 -14.67 -33.59 -0.90
C THR A 429 -14.08 -32.47 -0.03
N VAL A 430 -13.91 -32.75 1.25
CA VAL A 430 -13.13 -31.89 2.16
C VAL A 430 -11.65 -32.16 1.91
N LEU A 431 -10.96 -31.19 1.31
CA LEU A 431 -9.52 -31.24 1.10
C LEU A 431 -8.85 -30.49 2.28
N LEU A 432 -8.20 -31.24 3.17
CA LEU A 432 -7.65 -30.75 4.43
C LEU A 432 -6.12 -30.76 4.37
N PHE A 433 -5.51 -29.59 4.51
CA PHE A 433 -4.06 -29.41 4.56
C PHE A 433 -3.58 -29.34 6.00
N LEU A 434 -2.70 -30.24 6.40
CA LEU A 434 -2.05 -30.27 7.71
C LEU A 434 -0.54 -30.19 7.51
N ARG A 435 0.28 -30.19 8.57
CA ARG A 435 1.73 -30.15 8.41
C ARG A 435 2.29 -31.49 7.92
N TYR A 436 2.59 -32.39 8.81
CA TYR A 436 3.14 -33.71 8.52
C TYR A 436 2.67 -34.72 9.57
N TYR A 437 2.84 -35.99 9.30
CA TYR A 437 2.29 -37.11 10.09
C TYR A 437 2.83 -37.12 11.51
N GLY A 438 4.13 -36.85 11.71
CA GLY A 438 4.78 -36.82 13.03
C GLY A 438 4.38 -35.65 13.93
N CYS A 439 3.68 -34.65 13.40
CA CYS A 439 3.27 -33.47 14.16
C CYS A 439 2.15 -33.80 15.17
N THR A 440 2.38 -33.53 16.46
CA THR A 440 1.44 -33.85 17.56
C THR A 440 0.04 -33.26 17.37
N ILE A 441 -0.06 -32.01 16.91
CA ILE A 441 -1.34 -31.34 16.65
C ILE A 441 -2.03 -31.97 15.45
N CYS A 442 -1.29 -32.30 14.40
CA CYS A 442 -1.84 -32.91 13.19
C CYS A 442 -2.35 -34.33 13.46
N GLN A 443 -1.66 -35.10 14.31
CA GLN A 443 -2.15 -36.40 14.76
C GLN A 443 -3.49 -36.29 15.50
N LEU A 444 -3.68 -35.23 16.31
CA LEU A 444 -4.95 -34.98 16.96
C LEU A 444 -6.07 -34.66 15.95
N ASP A 445 -5.76 -33.88 14.92
CA ASP A 445 -6.71 -33.56 13.85
C ASP A 445 -7.09 -34.79 13.04
N LEU A 446 -6.12 -35.63 12.66
CA LEU A 446 -6.35 -36.89 11.95
C LEU A 446 -7.24 -37.82 12.79
N ARG A 447 -6.94 -37.95 14.10
CA ARG A 447 -7.73 -38.77 15.02
C ARG A 447 -9.17 -38.28 15.12
N ARG A 448 -9.38 -36.99 15.35
CA ARG A 448 -10.71 -36.36 15.43
C ARG A 448 -11.49 -36.53 14.12
N LEU A 449 -10.84 -36.33 12.99
CA LEU A 449 -11.45 -36.55 11.68
C LEU A 449 -11.89 -38.02 11.51
N LYS A 450 -11.06 -38.98 11.95
CA LYS A 450 -11.41 -40.42 11.94
C LYS A 450 -12.62 -40.72 12.83
N GLU A 451 -12.63 -40.19 14.05
CA GLU A 451 -13.70 -40.39 15.04
C GLU A 451 -15.06 -39.84 14.59
N HIS A 452 -15.08 -38.76 13.79
CA HIS A 452 -16.29 -38.08 13.30
C HIS A 452 -16.54 -38.26 11.79
N TYR A 453 -15.83 -39.18 11.13
CA TYR A 453 -15.90 -39.34 9.69
C TYR A 453 -17.28 -39.72 9.15
N ASP A 454 -18.06 -40.46 9.96
CA ASP A 454 -19.43 -40.87 9.62
C ASP A 454 -20.36 -39.67 9.37
N ALA A 455 -20.12 -38.53 10.01
CA ALA A 455 -20.89 -37.30 9.80
C ALA A 455 -20.64 -36.71 8.41
N ILE A 456 -19.40 -36.78 7.90
CA ILE A 456 -19.02 -36.33 6.56
C ILE A 456 -19.63 -37.25 5.50
N THR A 457 -19.53 -38.57 5.71
CA THR A 457 -20.08 -39.55 4.78
C THR A 457 -21.61 -39.52 4.75
N ALA A 458 -22.26 -39.29 5.88
CA ALA A 458 -23.72 -39.10 5.97
C ALA A 458 -24.20 -37.85 5.21
N ALA A 459 -23.35 -36.84 5.05
CA ALA A 459 -23.60 -35.68 4.20
C ALA A 459 -23.29 -35.93 2.70
N GLY A 460 -22.98 -37.17 2.29
CA GLY A 460 -22.67 -37.55 0.91
C GLY A 460 -21.26 -37.15 0.45
N ALA A 461 -20.41 -36.72 1.37
CA ALA A 461 -19.06 -36.23 1.09
C ALA A 461 -17.95 -37.20 1.53
N LYS A 462 -16.73 -36.87 1.22
CA LYS A 462 -15.52 -37.54 1.73
C LYS A 462 -14.44 -36.53 2.12
N ALA A 463 -13.32 -37.02 2.67
CA ALA A 463 -12.15 -36.20 2.96
C ALA A 463 -10.90 -36.73 2.25
N LEU A 464 -10.01 -35.81 1.88
CA LEU A 464 -8.64 -36.04 1.49
C LEU A 464 -7.75 -35.20 2.39
N VAL A 465 -6.71 -35.80 2.96
CA VAL A 465 -5.79 -35.06 3.86
C VAL A 465 -4.42 -34.94 3.22
N VAL A 466 -3.95 -33.71 3.03
CA VAL A 466 -2.62 -33.43 2.46
C VAL A 466 -1.61 -33.25 3.58
N LEU A 467 -0.51 -33.98 3.52
CA LEU A 467 0.62 -33.97 4.48
C LEU A 467 1.93 -33.73 3.77
N GLN A 468 2.86 -33.06 4.42
CA GLN A 468 4.24 -32.88 3.93
C GLN A 468 5.13 -34.13 4.16
N SER A 469 4.53 -35.23 4.49
CA SER A 469 5.23 -36.51 4.76
C SER A 469 5.54 -37.30 3.48
N ASP A 470 6.63 -38.02 3.51
CA ASP A 470 7.01 -38.96 2.45
C ASP A 470 6.08 -40.18 2.44
N PRO A 471 5.67 -40.70 1.25
CA PRO A 471 4.82 -41.87 1.15
C PRO A 471 5.38 -43.13 1.84
N ALA A 472 6.70 -43.34 1.79
CA ALA A 472 7.33 -44.49 2.43
C ALA A 472 7.25 -44.40 3.96
N GLY A 473 7.51 -43.19 4.53
CA GLY A 473 7.43 -42.97 5.98
C GLY A 473 6.01 -43.18 6.55
N ILE A 474 4.97 -42.90 5.77
CA ILE A 474 3.58 -43.19 6.17
C ILE A 474 3.31 -44.70 6.12
N ARG A 475 3.74 -45.41 5.06
CA ARG A 475 3.55 -46.88 4.95
C ARG A 475 4.24 -47.67 6.06
N GLU A 476 5.31 -47.15 6.64
CA GLU A 476 5.97 -47.79 7.80
C GLU A 476 5.17 -47.67 9.09
N GLN A 477 4.24 -46.71 9.19
CA GLN A 477 3.52 -46.38 10.41
C GLN A 477 2.05 -46.85 10.39
N ILE A 478 1.43 -46.98 9.22
CA ILE A 478 0.02 -47.37 9.07
C ILE A 478 -0.18 -48.28 7.84
N ASP A 479 -1.24 -49.05 7.83
CA ASP A 479 -1.73 -49.77 6.67
C ASP A 479 -2.71 -48.95 5.84
N GLU A 480 -3.07 -49.45 4.63
CA GLU A 480 -3.92 -48.75 3.67
C GLU A 480 -5.33 -48.43 4.22
N HIS A 481 -5.82 -49.22 5.17
CA HIS A 481 -7.17 -49.11 5.71
C HIS A 481 -7.22 -48.51 7.11
N PHE A 482 -6.09 -47.98 7.60
CA PHE A 482 -6.04 -47.39 8.94
C PHE A 482 -6.95 -46.17 9.13
N TYR A 483 -7.03 -45.31 8.11
CA TYR A 483 -7.98 -44.19 8.07
C TYR A 483 -9.12 -44.48 7.08
N PRO A 484 -10.34 -44.01 7.34
CA PRO A 484 -11.46 -44.13 6.41
C PRO A 484 -11.38 -43.12 5.23
N PHE A 485 -10.35 -42.28 5.17
CA PHE A 485 -10.06 -41.29 4.15
C PHE A 485 -8.66 -41.47 3.58
N GLU A 486 -8.41 -40.92 2.38
CA GLU A 486 -7.10 -40.98 1.75
C GLU A 486 -6.18 -39.86 2.23
N ILE A 487 -4.88 -40.18 2.34
CA ILE A 487 -3.81 -39.23 2.59
C ILE A 487 -3.09 -38.93 1.28
N LEU A 488 -2.87 -37.63 0.99
CA LEU A 488 -2.02 -37.17 -0.10
C LEU A 488 -0.68 -36.71 0.48
N CYS A 489 0.41 -37.21 -0.12
CA CYS A 489 1.79 -36.92 0.28
C CYS A 489 2.36 -35.81 -0.59
N ASP A 490 2.75 -34.71 0.04
CA ASP A 490 3.37 -33.56 -0.64
C ASP A 490 4.65 -33.11 0.10
N PRO A 491 5.70 -33.91 0.16
CA PRO A 491 6.94 -33.60 0.88
C PRO A 491 7.65 -32.37 0.28
N GLY A 492 7.41 -32.10 -1.00
CA GLY A 492 7.91 -30.88 -1.68
C GLY A 492 7.05 -29.64 -1.54
N GLN A 493 5.96 -29.69 -0.78
CA GLN A 493 5.03 -28.60 -0.50
C GLN A 493 4.43 -27.92 -1.76
N LYS A 494 4.42 -28.61 -2.89
CA LYS A 494 3.94 -28.07 -4.18
C LYS A 494 2.45 -27.72 -4.19
N LEU A 495 1.61 -28.48 -3.49
CA LEU A 495 0.19 -28.19 -3.34
C LEU A 495 -0.03 -27.02 -2.37
N TYR A 496 0.77 -26.91 -1.30
CA TYR A 496 0.73 -25.78 -0.38
C TYR A 496 1.09 -24.48 -1.09
N GLU A 497 2.18 -24.47 -1.86
CA GLU A 497 2.59 -23.34 -2.68
C GLU A 497 1.52 -22.98 -3.73
N ARG A 498 1.02 -23.97 -4.45
CA ARG A 498 0.02 -23.80 -5.51
C ARG A 498 -1.27 -23.17 -5.01
N TYR A 499 -1.72 -23.54 -3.82
CA TYR A 499 -2.96 -23.03 -3.23
C TYR A 499 -2.71 -21.93 -2.18
N HIS A 500 -1.51 -21.35 -2.20
CA HIS A 500 -1.11 -20.21 -1.35
C HIS A 500 -1.37 -20.43 0.15
N ILE A 501 -1.13 -21.65 0.63
CA ILE A 501 -1.21 -22.00 2.05
C ILE A 501 0.12 -21.66 2.69
N ALA A 502 0.27 -20.38 3.08
CA ALA A 502 1.52 -19.85 3.61
C ALA A 502 1.85 -20.40 5.01
N PRO A 503 3.14 -20.58 5.34
CA PRO A 503 3.57 -20.80 6.70
C PRO A 503 3.38 -19.54 7.56
N ALA A 504 3.33 -19.71 8.89
CA ALA A 504 3.40 -18.60 9.82
C ALA A 504 4.76 -17.88 9.73
N LEU A 505 4.78 -16.59 10.05
CA LEU A 505 6.00 -15.77 9.95
C LEU A 505 7.04 -16.14 11.02
N SER A 506 6.60 -16.64 12.16
CA SER A 506 7.46 -17.11 13.25
C SER A 506 6.69 -18.02 14.21
N MET A 507 7.41 -18.76 15.05
CA MET A 507 6.82 -19.56 16.13
C MET A 507 6.05 -18.67 17.13
N GLU A 508 6.51 -17.47 17.41
CA GLU A 508 5.85 -16.52 18.30
C GLU A 508 4.47 -16.09 17.75
N LYS A 509 4.40 -15.77 16.44
CA LYS A 509 3.14 -15.42 15.75
C LYS A 509 2.16 -16.60 15.71
N MET A 510 2.67 -17.81 15.69
CA MET A 510 1.87 -19.04 15.67
C MET A 510 1.34 -19.41 17.07
N ALA A 511 2.05 -19.03 18.14
CA ALA A 511 1.73 -19.40 19.52
C ALA A 511 0.65 -18.49 20.10
N ASN A 512 -0.47 -19.08 20.52
CA ASN A 512 -1.53 -18.42 21.26
C ASN A 512 -2.20 -19.40 22.26
N ALA A 513 -3.15 -18.91 23.05
CA ALA A 513 -3.84 -19.72 24.05
C ALA A 513 -4.55 -20.96 23.46
N ALA A 514 -5.19 -20.80 22.27
CA ALA A 514 -5.88 -21.89 21.60
C ALA A 514 -4.91 -22.98 21.12
N VAL A 515 -3.73 -22.60 20.61
CA VAL A 515 -2.69 -23.53 20.20
C VAL A 515 -2.11 -24.29 21.39
N LEU A 516 -1.85 -23.59 22.51
CA LEU A 516 -1.39 -24.25 23.73
C LEU A 516 -2.43 -25.23 24.29
N GLN A 517 -3.71 -24.86 24.27
CA GLN A 517 -4.81 -25.76 24.65
C GLN A 517 -4.87 -26.99 23.75
N LYS A 518 -4.73 -26.82 22.43
CA LYS A 518 -4.74 -27.93 21.47
C LYS A 518 -3.54 -28.87 21.67
N ILE A 519 -2.34 -28.34 21.97
CA ILE A 519 -1.16 -29.14 22.34
C ILE A 519 -1.43 -29.91 23.64
N GLY A 520 -2.04 -29.27 24.64
CA GLY A 520 -2.44 -29.93 25.88
C GLY A 520 -3.40 -31.11 25.66
N ALA A 521 -4.44 -30.90 24.83
CA ALA A 521 -5.38 -31.95 24.47
C ALA A 521 -4.71 -33.13 23.73
N ALA A 522 -3.78 -32.85 22.83
CA ALA A 522 -3.03 -33.89 22.13
C ALA A 522 -2.16 -34.74 23.09
N ARG A 523 -1.50 -34.10 24.06
CA ARG A 523 -0.71 -34.80 25.10
C ARG A 523 -1.60 -35.65 26.02
N GLN A 524 -2.76 -35.13 26.42
CA GLN A 524 -3.74 -35.90 27.22
C GLN A 524 -4.27 -37.10 26.47
N ALA A 525 -4.39 -37.02 25.14
CA ALA A 525 -4.74 -38.12 24.27
C ALA A 525 -3.60 -39.15 24.04
N GLY A 526 -2.44 -38.95 24.71
CA GLY A 526 -1.29 -39.83 24.60
C GLY A 526 -0.46 -39.66 23.32
N LEU A 527 -0.69 -38.58 22.55
CA LEU A 527 0.03 -38.30 21.31
C LEU A 527 1.38 -37.66 21.63
N THR A 528 2.43 -38.19 20.96
CA THR A 528 3.80 -37.66 21.08
C THR A 528 4.30 -37.24 19.71
N HIS A 529 5.28 -36.33 19.71
CA HIS A 529 5.88 -35.85 18.48
C HIS A 529 6.72 -36.97 17.85
N GLY A 530 6.45 -37.25 16.57
CA GLY A 530 7.22 -38.19 15.75
C GLY A 530 8.40 -37.54 15.02
N ALA A 531 8.75 -38.05 13.84
CA ALA A 531 9.78 -37.47 13.01
C ALA A 531 9.40 -36.05 12.52
N TYR A 532 10.39 -35.18 12.38
CA TYR A 532 10.25 -33.87 11.75
C TYR A 532 10.41 -34.05 10.22
N GLU A 533 9.31 -33.93 9.47
CA GLU A 533 9.25 -34.27 8.04
C GLU A 533 8.97 -33.07 7.14
N GLY A 534 8.66 -31.91 7.70
CA GLY A 534 8.25 -30.76 6.93
C GLY A 534 8.45 -29.41 7.64
N ASN A 535 7.78 -28.39 7.16
CA ASN A 535 7.87 -27.03 7.70
C ASN A 535 7.07 -26.89 9.00
N GLU A 536 7.77 -26.66 10.12
CA GLU A 536 7.16 -26.47 11.44
C GLU A 536 6.24 -25.24 11.53
N LEU A 537 6.45 -24.24 10.70
CA LEU A 537 5.64 -23.02 10.66
C LEU A 537 4.41 -23.16 9.75
N GLN A 538 4.24 -24.29 9.03
CA GLN A 538 3.14 -24.45 8.10
C GLN A 538 1.78 -24.32 8.79
N LEU A 539 0.94 -23.42 8.27
CA LEU A 539 -0.45 -23.26 8.71
C LEU A 539 -1.36 -24.26 7.98
N PRO A 540 -2.43 -24.74 8.62
CA PRO A 540 -3.40 -25.61 7.99
C PRO A 540 -4.39 -24.83 7.11
N ALA A 541 -5.11 -25.57 6.24
CA ALA A 541 -6.24 -25.06 5.47
C ALA A 541 -7.28 -26.15 5.23
N ALA A 542 -8.53 -25.75 4.99
CA ALA A 542 -9.61 -26.66 4.61
C ALA A 542 -10.39 -26.09 3.42
N PHE A 543 -10.62 -26.92 2.41
CA PHE A 543 -11.44 -26.56 1.25
C PHE A 543 -12.53 -27.61 1.06
N LEU A 544 -13.76 -27.19 0.76
CA LEU A 544 -14.79 -28.07 0.23
C LEU A 544 -14.79 -27.94 -1.28
N VAL A 545 -14.51 -29.03 -1.97
CA VAL A 545 -14.33 -29.09 -3.42
C VAL A 545 -15.41 -30.00 -4.02
N GLU A 546 -16.08 -29.50 -5.07
CA GLU A 546 -17.07 -30.25 -5.82
C GLU A 546 -16.44 -31.13 -6.91
N PRO A 547 -17.13 -32.17 -7.39
CA PRO A 547 -16.77 -32.83 -8.64
C PRO A 547 -16.58 -31.82 -9.77
N GLY A 548 -15.50 -31.94 -10.54
CA GLY A 548 -15.08 -30.91 -11.51
C GLY A 548 -14.14 -29.87 -10.92
N LEU A 549 -13.69 -30.08 -9.68
CA LEU A 549 -12.62 -29.32 -9.01
C LEU A 549 -12.96 -27.86 -8.72
N THR A 550 -14.24 -27.54 -8.51
CA THR A 550 -14.67 -26.21 -8.10
C THR A 550 -14.73 -26.12 -6.58
N VAL A 551 -14.10 -25.09 -6.01
CA VAL A 551 -14.12 -24.80 -4.58
C VAL A 551 -15.49 -24.24 -4.18
N ARG A 552 -16.17 -24.89 -3.23
CA ARG A 552 -17.44 -24.40 -2.65
C ARG A 552 -17.22 -23.59 -1.38
N LYS A 553 -16.26 -24.01 -0.56
CA LYS A 553 -15.80 -23.28 0.65
C LYS A 553 -14.31 -23.34 0.78
N ALA A 554 -13.73 -22.27 1.33
CA ALA A 554 -12.30 -22.17 1.61
C ALA A 554 -12.06 -21.55 2.99
N HIS A 555 -11.19 -22.19 3.79
CA HIS A 555 -10.71 -21.67 5.07
C HIS A 555 -9.20 -21.79 5.13
N TYR A 556 -8.53 -20.66 5.31
CA TYR A 556 -7.08 -20.58 5.55
C TYR A 556 -6.88 -20.25 7.03
N ALA A 557 -6.30 -21.15 7.78
CA ALA A 557 -6.15 -20.98 9.21
C ALA A 557 -5.15 -19.86 9.57
N ALA A 558 -5.49 -19.06 10.54
CA ALA A 558 -4.61 -18.02 11.09
C ALA A 558 -3.53 -18.59 12.04
N HIS A 559 -3.78 -19.76 12.61
CA HIS A 559 -2.86 -20.50 13.49
C HIS A 559 -3.21 -22.00 13.53
N PRO A 560 -2.35 -22.88 14.04
CA PRO A 560 -2.57 -24.33 14.01
C PRO A 560 -3.83 -24.86 14.72
N ALA A 561 -4.45 -24.05 15.57
CA ALA A 561 -5.70 -24.40 16.23
C ALA A 561 -6.95 -23.79 15.55
N ASP A 562 -6.77 -23.03 14.48
CA ASP A 562 -7.83 -22.39 13.71
C ASP A 562 -8.21 -23.25 12.49
N LEU A 563 -8.59 -24.49 12.74
CA LEU A 563 -9.08 -25.40 11.74
C LEU A 563 -10.54 -25.75 12.07
N PRO A 564 -11.47 -25.74 11.10
CA PRO A 564 -12.85 -26.13 11.36
C PRO A 564 -12.94 -27.51 11.97
N ALA A 565 -13.75 -27.66 12.99
CA ALA A 565 -13.98 -28.96 13.63
C ALA A 565 -14.63 -29.95 12.65
N PRO A 566 -14.46 -31.28 12.81
CA PRO A 566 -15.06 -32.27 11.91
C PRO A 566 -16.58 -32.12 11.75
N ASP A 567 -17.30 -31.75 12.80
CA ASP A 567 -18.76 -31.52 12.74
C ASP A 567 -19.09 -30.27 11.89
N GLU A 568 -18.28 -29.22 11.98
CA GLU A 568 -18.41 -28.02 11.13
C GLU A 568 -18.08 -28.35 9.66
N LEU A 569 -17.06 -29.16 9.41
CA LEU A 569 -16.77 -29.65 8.06
C LEU A 569 -17.94 -30.48 7.49
N ALA A 570 -18.61 -31.29 8.31
CA ALA A 570 -19.79 -32.02 7.92
C ALA A 570 -21.00 -31.08 7.62
N GLU A 571 -21.15 -30.00 8.37
CA GLU A 571 -22.17 -28.97 8.06
C GLU A 571 -21.87 -28.26 6.73
N TRP A 572 -20.61 -27.94 6.43
CA TRP A 572 -20.24 -27.40 5.10
C TRP A 572 -20.73 -28.28 3.95
N CYS A 573 -20.68 -29.61 4.14
CA CYS A 573 -21.09 -30.57 3.12
C CYS A 573 -22.61 -30.60 2.90
N LYS A 574 -23.40 -30.24 3.94
CA LYS A 574 -24.90 -30.22 3.88
C LYS A 574 -25.46 -28.95 3.26
N GLU A 575 -24.73 -27.83 3.34
CA GLU A 575 -25.19 -26.57 2.77
C GLU A 575 -25.29 -26.71 1.24
N THR A 576 -26.50 -26.78 0.70
CA THR A 576 -26.74 -26.59 -0.73
C THR A 576 -26.51 -25.13 -1.08
N GLU A 577 -25.92 -24.85 -2.25
CA GLU A 577 -25.57 -23.51 -2.75
C GLU A 577 -26.57 -22.44 -2.32
N VAL A 578 -26.08 -21.42 -1.61
CA VAL A 578 -26.78 -20.15 -1.52
C VAL A 578 -26.29 -19.34 -2.73
N HIS A 579 -27.22 -19.07 -3.64
CA HIS A 579 -27.05 -18.27 -4.86
C HIS A 579 -26.46 -16.88 -4.62
#